data_0993dce629418bd0bcbba502e1d7e248
#
_entry.id   0993dce629418bd0bcbba502e1d7e248
#
_cell.length_a   1.000
_cell.length_b   1.000
_cell.length_c   1.000
_cell.angle_alpha   90.00
_cell.angle_beta   90.00
_cell.angle_gamma   90.00
#
_symmetry.space_group_name_H-M   'P 1'
#
loop_
_entity.id
_entity.type
_entity.pdbx_description
1 polymer ?
#
loop_
_entity_poly.entity_id
_entity_poly.type
_entity_poly.pdbx_seq_one_letter_code
_entity_poly.pdbx_strand_id
1 'polypeptide(L)'
;MPGNPDLWFTDPPGTPHGITHPHGAPSLRRPHIAAPPGPGATHDRLRGCAMTQVETQLPPGDVVEAAGYPPGQGWVKKGYDPRLANEDLAPLEDQSWGTYNIFAFWMSDVHSVGGYVTAGSLFALGLTSLQVFASLIIGIVIVQFFCNLVAKPSQVAGVPYPVISRASFGVLGANIPAIIRGLIAVAWYGVQTFLAATSLNIVFMKLFPGLIPYADVNQHGFLGLSLLGYLSFAILWVVQAAVFWRGMESIRKFIDFCGPAVYVVMIVLCGYMLVRADFDVSLTLSDVELSGWEQVGAMLGAIALVVSYFSGPMLNFGDFARYGKSFENVKKGNFWGLPVNFVLFSLLVVLTASATVPVFGELITDPVHTVEKIDTYTAVL
;
A
#
# COMPACT_ATOMS: atom_id res chain seq x y z
N MET A 1 23.54 -9.82 34.09
CA MET A 1 23.60 -11.26 33.79
C MET A 1 23.07 -11.41 32.36
N PRO A 2 23.84 -11.81 31.38
CA PRO A 2 23.38 -11.97 29.98
C PRO A 2 22.71 -13.33 29.80
N GLY A 3 21.50 -13.34 29.27
CA GLY A 3 20.72 -14.53 28.94
C GLY A 3 21.24 -15.24 27.70
N ASN A 4 21.29 -16.54 27.80
CA ASN A 4 21.76 -17.50 26.78
C ASN A 4 20.71 -17.65 25.65
N PRO A 5 21.08 -17.57 24.35
CA PRO A 5 20.15 -17.61 23.21
C PRO A 5 19.70 -19.01 22.77
N ASP A 6 20.05 -20.11 23.46
CA ASP A 6 19.87 -21.49 22.95
C ASP A 6 18.57 -22.19 23.43
N LEU A 7 17.53 -21.48 23.82
CA LEU A 7 16.33 -22.05 24.48
C LEU A 7 15.12 -22.33 23.55
N TRP A 8 15.30 -22.46 22.22
CA TRP A 8 14.14 -22.62 21.32
C TRP A 8 14.12 -23.90 20.47
N PHE A 9 14.96 -24.88 20.75
CA PHE A 9 14.85 -26.21 20.13
C PHE A 9 14.92 -27.30 21.21
N THR A 10 13.78 -27.67 21.78
CA THR A 10 13.61 -28.90 22.52
C THR A 10 12.81 -29.89 21.68
N ASP A 11 13.41 -31.03 21.39
CA ASP A 11 12.74 -32.18 20.73
C ASP A 11 11.60 -32.74 21.57
N PRO A 12 10.52 -33.24 20.95
CA PRO A 12 9.42 -33.89 21.68
C PRO A 12 9.86 -35.27 22.23
N PRO A 13 9.38 -35.65 23.42
CA PRO A 13 9.74 -36.93 24.02
C PRO A 13 8.97 -38.11 23.37
N GLY A 14 9.71 -39.10 22.93
CA GLY A 14 9.16 -40.45 22.67
C GLY A 14 9.54 -41.08 21.33
N THR A 15 10.78 -41.56 21.20
CA THR A 15 11.11 -42.63 20.25
C THR A 15 11.87 -43.77 20.95
N PRO A 16 11.54 -45.03 20.72
CA PRO A 16 12.21 -46.16 21.39
C PRO A 16 13.53 -46.50 20.75
N HIS A 17 14.50 -46.82 21.59
CA HIS A 17 15.83 -47.36 21.26
C HIS A 17 15.75 -48.74 20.57
N GLY A 18 16.56 -48.86 19.50
CA GLY A 18 16.96 -50.16 19.04
C GLY A 18 16.98 -50.41 17.55
N ILE A 19 17.96 -49.90 16.83
CA ILE A 19 18.40 -50.50 15.55
C ILE A 19 19.96 -50.42 15.49
N THR A 20 20.59 -51.58 15.44
CA THR A 20 22.03 -51.80 15.27
C THR A 20 22.46 -51.46 13.86
N HIS A 21 23.53 -50.65 13.72
CA HIS A 21 24.17 -50.30 12.45
C HIS A 21 25.17 -51.34 11.99
N PRO A 22 25.22 -51.69 10.70
CA PRO A 22 26.36 -52.43 10.12
C PRO A 22 27.48 -51.45 9.72
N HIS A 23 28.72 -51.89 9.89
CA HIS A 23 29.95 -51.21 9.59
C HIS A 23 30.12 -50.85 8.11
N GLY A 24 30.65 -49.62 7.85
CA GLY A 24 31.32 -49.28 6.60
C GLY A 24 30.79 -48.03 5.90
N ALA A 25 31.17 -46.84 6.37
CA ALA A 25 31.03 -45.61 5.59
C ALA A 25 32.38 -44.85 5.55
N PRO A 26 32.82 -44.32 4.40
CA PRO A 26 34.10 -43.63 4.27
C PRO A 26 34.10 -42.26 4.98
N SER A 27 35.19 -41.95 5.63
CA SER A 27 35.45 -40.72 6.37
C SER A 27 35.37 -39.48 5.46
N LEU A 28 34.42 -38.62 5.67
CA LEU A 28 34.36 -37.27 5.10
C LEU A 28 35.42 -36.40 5.79
N ARG A 29 36.46 -35.99 5.06
CA ARG A 29 37.42 -34.96 5.47
C ARG A 29 36.69 -33.64 5.68
N ARG A 30 36.81 -33.05 6.86
CA ARG A 30 36.37 -31.68 7.15
C ARG A 30 37.20 -30.70 6.30
N PRO A 31 36.58 -29.69 5.67
CA PRO A 31 37.34 -28.63 5.03
C PRO A 31 38.05 -27.78 6.09
N HIS A 32 39.35 -27.48 5.87
CA HIS A 32 40.15 -26.55 6.69
C HIS A 32 39.52 -25.15 6.60
N ILE A 33 39.09 -24.63 7.73
CA ILE A 33 38.72 -23.22 7.87
C ILE A 33 40.03 -22.43 7.95
N ALA A 34 40.31 -21.62 6.94
CA ALA A 34 41.43 -20.69 6.95
C ALA A 34 41.16 -19.56 7.97
N ALA A 35 42.19 -19.19 8.72
CA ALA A 35 42.14 -18.12 9.72
C ALA A 35 41.81 -16.77 9.08
N PRO A 36 41.11 -15.84 9.80
CA PRO A 36 40.77 -14.54 9.28
C PRO A 36 42.00 -13.67 9.02
N PRO A 37 42.03 -12.87 7.95
CA PRO A 37 43.13 -11.95 7.67
C PRO A 37 43.16 -10.80 8.68
N GLY A 38 44.40 -10.41 9.07
CA GLY A 38 44.66 -9.35 10.03
C GLY A 38 44.19 -7.95 9.60
N PRO A 39 44.18 -6.96 10.51
CA PRO A 39 43.65 -5.62 10.26
C PRO A 39 44.60 -4.82 9.33
N GLY A 40 44.23 -4.67 8.07
CA GLY A 40 45.05 -3.93 7.10
C GLY A 40 44.64 -4.04 5.63
N ALA A 41 43.58 -4.77 5.30
CA ALA A 41 43.10 -4.87 3.91
C ALA A 41 42.20 -3.70 3.54
N THR A 42 42.65 -2.89 2.60
CA THR A 42 41.97 -1.71 2.05
C THR A 42 40.59 -2.02 1.45
N HIS A 43 39.71 -1.05 1.53
CA HIS A 43 38.26 -1.04 1.18
C HIS A 43 37.89 -1.53 -0.24
N ASP A 44 38.87 -1.73 -1.13
CA ASP A 44 38.60 -2.09 -2.53
C ASP A 44 38.45 -3.62 -2.78
N ARG A 45 38.80 -4.46 -1.83
CA ARG A 45 38.63 -5.93 -1.98
C ARG A 45 37.26 -6.45 -1.53
N LEU A 46 36.44 -5.63 -0.89
CA LEU A 46 35.11 -6.05 -0.42
C LEU A 46 34.01 -5.94 -1.48
N ARG A 47 34.27 -5.28 -2.60
CA ARG A 47 33.33 -5.25 -3.73
C ARG A 47 33.33 -6.51 -4.60
N GLY A 48 34.38 -7.32 -4.53
CA GLY A 48 34.50 -8.53 -5.32
C GLY A 48 33.98 -9.80 -4.66
N CYS A 49 33.66 -9.76 -3.36
CA CYS A 49 33.27 -10.96 -2.60
C CYS A 49 31.78 -11.05 -2.25
N ALA A 50 30.99 -10.06 -2.61
CA ALA A 50 29.56 -9.99 -2.26
C ALA A 50 28.61 -10.47 -3.36
N MET A 51 29.13 -10.90 -4.50
CA MET A 51 28.36 -11.56 -5.56
C MET A 51 29.11 -12.74 -6.16
N THR A 52 29.57 -13.64 -5.31
CA THR A 52 29.62 -15.01 -5.79
C THR A 52 28.18 -15.47 -5.76
N GLN A 53 27.52 -15.39 -6.90
CA GLN A 53 26.33 -16.14 -7.20
C GLN A 53 26.57 -17.54 -6.64
N VAL A 54 25.72 -17.94 -5.69
CA VAL A 54 25.44 -19.36 -5.54
C VAL A 54 24.67 -19.69 -6.82
N GLU A 55 25.39 -19.80 -7.92
CA GLU A 55 25.00 -20.57 -9.07
C GLU A 55 24.85 -21.99 -8.52
N THR A 56 23.70 -22.29 -8.01
CA THR A 56 23.25 -23.66 -7.79
C THR A 56 23.14 -24.20 -9.20
N GLN A 57 24.30 -24.66 -9.74
CA GLN A 57 24.30 -25.47 -10.96
C GLN A 57 23.48 -26.72 -10.61
N LEU A 58 22.20 -26.66 -10.97
CA LEU A 58 21.36 -27.85 -11.02
C LEU A 58 22.03 -28.80 -12.00
N PRO A 59 22.15 -30.08 -11.65
CA PRO A 59 22.77 -31.07 -12.55
C PRO A 59 22.01 -31.00 -13.90
N PRO A 60 22.73 -31.05 -15.03
CA PRO A 60 22.13 -31.04 -16.35
C PRO A 60 21.20 -32.26 -16.48
N GLY A 61 19.92 -32.01 -16.58
CA GLY A 61 18.88 -33.04 -16.71
C GLY A 61 17.64 -32.83 -15.85
N ASP A 62 17.68 -31.93 -14.85
CA ASP A 62 16.54 -31.70 -13.94
C ASP A 62 15.64 -30.51 -14.31
N VAL A 63 15.97 -29.79 -15.37
CA VAL A 63 15.16 -28.68 -15.92
C VAL A 63 14.34 -29.19 -17.09
N VAL A 64 13.02 -29.24 -16.95
CA VAL A 64 12.11 -29.53 -18.04
C VAL A 64 11.57 -28.19 -18.55
N GLU A 65 11.86 -27.88 -19.83
CA GLU A 65 11.20 -26.76 -20.49
C GLU A 65 9.70 -27.06 -20.53
N ALA A 66 8.91 -26.24 -19.82
CA ALA A 66 7.46 -26.43 -19.79
C ALA A 66 6.87 -26.05 -21.15
N ALA A 67 6.19 -26.99 -21.80
CA ALA A 67 5.53 -26.78 -23.08
C ALA A 67 4.53 -25.61 -22.96
N GLY A 68 4.80 -24.53 -23.71
CA GLY A 68 3.95 -23.32 -23.73
C GLY A 68 4.59 -22.05 -23.18
N TYR A 69 5.80 -22.10 -22.65
CA TYR A 69 6.57 -20.91 -22.26
C TYR A 69 7.63 -20.57 -23.32
N PRO A 70 7.91 -19.29 -23.55
CA PRO A 70 9.01 -18.88 -24.41
C PRO A 70 10.35 -19.44 -23.89
N PRO A 71 11.28 -19.82 -24.78
CA PRO A 71 12.59 -20.30 -24.36
C PRO A 71 13.30 -19.29 -23.44
N GLY A 72 13.73 -19.73 -22.24
CA GLY A 72 14.44 -18.91 -21.28
C GLY A 72 13.60 -18.30 -20.15
N GLN A 73 12.27 -18.48 -20.12
CA GLN A 73 11.39 -17.89 -19.12
C GLN A 73 10.80 -18.86 -18.07
N GLY A 74 11.18 -20.10 -18.05
CA GLY A 74 10.52 -21.07 -17.18
C GLY A 74 11.47 -21.93 -16.37
N TRP A 75 11.76 -21.56 -15.13
CA TRP A 75 12.39 -22.45 -14.15
C TRP A 75 11.34 -23.36 -13.52
N VAL A 76 10.98 -24.43 -14.18
CA VAL A 76 10.15 -25.48 -13.58
C VAL A 76 11.08 -26.64 -13.20
N LYS A 77 11.32 -26.82 -11.88
CA LYS A 77 12.00 -28.02 -11.38
C LYS A 77 11.16 -29.25 -11.72
N LYS A 78 11.84 -30.34 -12.12
CA LYS A 78 11.20 -31.63 -12.33
C LYS A 78 10.37 -32.02 -11.11
N GLY A 79 9.07 -32.29 -11.31
CA GLY A 79 8.12 -32.62 -10.26
C GLY A 79 7.24 -31.48 -9.77
N TYR A 80 7.43 -30.25 -10.25
CA TYR A 80 6.51 -29.14 -9.98
C TYR A 80 5.47 -29.02 -11.09
N ASP A 81 4.23 -28.66 -10.70
CA ASP A 81 3.13 -28.41 -11.66
C ASP A 81 3.42 -27.06 -12.38
N PRO A 82 3.53 -27.03 -13.71
CA PRO A 82 3.75 -25.79 -14.46
C PRO A 82 2.66 -24.73 -14.24
N ARG A 83 1.47 -25.12 -13.79
CA ARG A 83 0.39 -24.18 -13.43
C ARG A 83 0.68 -23.35 -12.18
N LEU A 84 1.71 -23.70 -11.41
CA LEU A 84 2.09 -22.98 -10.17
C LEU A 84 3.09 -21.84 -10.42
N ALA A 85 3.61 -21.73 -11.62
CA ALA A 85 4.59 -20.72 -12.01
C ALA A 85 4.10 -19.95 -13.25
N ASN A 86 4.19 -18.64 -13.21
CA ASN A 86 4.02 -17.75 -14.34
C ASN A 86 4.94 -16.53 -14.15
N GLU A 87 5.01 -15.67 -15.17
CA GLU A 87 5.86 -14.48 -15.16
C GLU A 87 5.55 -13.54 -13.98
N ASP A 88 4.26 -13.36 -13.63
CA ASP A 88 3.85 -12.48 -12.54
C ASP A 88 4.18 -13.03 -11.15
N LEU A 89 4.25 -14.35 -11.01
CA LEU A 89 4.52 -15.04 -9.75
C LEU A 89 6.01 -15.33 -9.54
N ALA A 90 6.82 -15.26 -10.60
CA ALA A 90 8.25 -15.51 -10.54
C ALA A 90 8.97 -14.46 -9.67
N PRO A 91 10.08 -14.85 -9.02
CA PRO A 91 10.96 -13.88 -8.37
C PRO A 91 11.46 -12.84 -9.38
N LEU A 92 11.48 -11.57 -8.97
CA LEU A 92 12.02 -10.49 -9.80
C LEU A 92 13.54 -10.62 -9.91
N GLU A 93 14.07 -10.51 -11.12
CA GLU A 93 15.51 -10.46 -11.37
C GLU A 93 16.11 -9.11 -10.95
N ASP A 94 15.38 -8.02 -11.23
CA ASP A 94 15.77 -6.65 -10.90
C ASP A 94 14.80 -5.96 -9.95
N GLN A 95 15.32 -5.54 -8.80
CA GLN A 95 14.59 -4.74 -7.82
C GLN A 95 15.02 -3.27 -7.94
N SER A 96 14.23 -2.44 -8.61
CA SER A 96 14.62 -1.08 -9.03
C SER A 96 14.11 0.04 -8.14
N TRP A 97 13.13 -0.21 -7.24
CA TRP A 97 12.48 0.83 -6.46
C TRP A 97 13.34 1.30 -5.28
N GLY A 98 13.65 2.58 -5.26
CA GLY A 98 14.31 3.25 -4.13
C GLY A 98 13.31 3.71 -3.07
N THR A 99 13.83 4.38 -2.04
CA THR A 99 13.03 4.98 -0.95
C THR A 99 11.97 5.95 -1.49
N TYR A 100 12.31 6.76 -2.50
CA TYR A 100 11.40 7.73 -3.10
C TYR A 100 10.19 7.07 -3.77
N ASN A 101 10.38 5.98 -4.51
CA ASN A 101 9.28 5.31 -5.20
C ASN A 101 8.26 4.72 -4.20
N ILE A 102 8.74 4.13 -3.09
CA ILE A 102 7.88 3.65 -1.99
C ILE A 102 7.17 4.82 -1.29
N PHE A 103 7.89 5.92 -1.07
CA PHE A 103 7.29 7.14 -0.50
C PHE A 103 6.20 7.70 -1.42
N ALA A 104 6.48 7.86 -2.73
CA ALA A 104 5.54 8.36 -3.72
C ALA A 104 4.30 7.45 -3.86
N PHE A 105 4.47 6.12 -3.74
CA PHE A 105 3.37 5.17 -3.68
C PHE A 105 2.40 5.54 -2.54
N TRP A 106 2.91 5.72 -1.32
CA TRP A 106 2.08 6.10 -0.19
C TRP A 106 1.52 7.52 -0.30
N MET A 107 2.28 8.46 -0.89
CA MET A 107 1.75 9.80 -1.17
C MET A 107 0.49 9.73 -2.03
N SER A 108 0.50 8.93 -3.08
CA SER A 108 -0.66 8.81 -3.99
C SER A 108 -1.82 8.02 -3.37
N ASP A 109 -1.54 7.05 -2.49
CA ASP A 109 -2.56 6.22 -1.85
C ASP A 109 -3.26 6.96 -0.69
N VAL A 110 -2.50 7.62 0.17
CA VAL A 110 -3.02 8.40 1.32
C VAL A 110 -3.89 9.57 0.84
N HIS A 111 -3.48 10.28 -0.21
CA HIS A 111 -4.22 11.40 -0.78
C HIS A 111 -5.31 10.95 -1.77
N SER A 112 -6.18 10.08 -1.32
CA SER A 112 -7.39 9.70 -2.08
C SER A 112 -8.63 10.41 -1.52
N VAL A 113 -9.62 10.64 -2.37
CA VAL A 113 -10.92 11.20 -1.93
C VAL A 113 -11.53 10.35 -0.82
N GLY A 114 -11.44 9.02 -0.93
CA GLY A 114 -11.87 8.09 0.11
C GLY A 114 -11.14 8.29 1.45
N GLY A 115 -9.84 8.63 1.43
CA GLY A 115 -9.07 8.98 2.62
C GLY A 115 -9.58 10.24 3.29
N TYR A 116 -9.90 11.27 2.52
CA TYR A 116 -10.49 12.52 3.06
C TYR A 116 -11.85 12.28 3.68
N VAL A 117 -12.75 11.58 3.00
CA VAL A 117 -14.09 11.24 3.51
C VAL A 117 -13.98 10.40 4.80
N THR A 118 -13.07 9.42 4.84
CA THR A 118 -12.84 8.60 6.04
C THR A 118 -12.32 9.44 7.19
N ALA A 119 -11.31 10.29 6.98
CA ALA A 119 -10.79 11.18 8.00
C ALA A 119 -11.87 12.16 8.51
N GLY A 120 -12.68 12.69 7.59
CA GLY A 120 -13.82 13.55 7.92
C GLY A 120 -14.89 12.84 8.77
N SER A 121 -15.17 11.56 8.50
CA SER A 121 -16.16 10.79 9.25
C SER A 121 -15.78 10.57 10.73
N LEU A 122 -14.51 10.69 11.08
CA LEU A 122 -14.06 10.55 12.48
C LEU A 122 -14.58 11.69 13.36
N PHE A 123 -14.82 12.88 12.80
CA PHE A 123 -15.44 13.98 13.56
C PHE A 123 -16.89 13.67 13.95
N ALA A 124 -17.58 12.87 13.16
CA ALA A 124 -18.95 12.41 13.48
C ALA A 124 -19.02 11.47 14.70
N LEU A 125 -17.87 10.94 15.16
CA LEU A 125 -17.79 10.13 16.37
C LEU A 125 -17.86 10.94 17.66
N GLY A 126 -17.96 12.28 17.61
CA GLY A 126 -17.99 13.15 18.79
C GLY A 126 -16.62 13.38 19.41
N LEU A 127 -15.54 13.12 18.68
CA LEU A 127 -14.17 13.35 19.12
C LEU A 127 -13.71 14.77 18.82
N THR A 128 -12.91 15.35 19.72
CA THR A 128 -12.22 16.62 19.48
C THR A 128 -11.17 16.45 18.37
N SER A 129 -10.79 17.53 17.70
CA SER A 129 -9.77 17.50 16.66
C SER A 129 -8.45 16.89 17.12
N LEU A 130 -8.05 17.14 18.37
CA LEU A 130 -6.84 16.55 18.94
C LEU A 130 -6.97 15.02 19.11
N GLN A 131 -8.13 14.54 19.53
CA GLN A 131 -8.40 13.11 19.70
C GLN A 131 -8.49 12.40 18.33
N VAL A 132 -9.13 13.01 17.33
CA VAL A 132 -9.12 12.54 15.96
C VAL A 132 -7.69 12.44 15.46
N PHE A 133 -6.89 13.49 15.60
CA PHE A 133 -5.50 13.53 15.17
C PHE A 133 -4.64 12.47 15.88
N ALA A 134 -4.79 12.30 17.19
CA ALA A 134 -4.11 11.25 17.95
C ALA A 134 -4.49 9.85 17.47
N SER A 135 -5.79 9.62 17.22
CA SER A 135 -6.30 8.33 16.71
C SER A 135 -5.77 8.01 15.31
N LEU A 136 -5.69 9.03 14.45
CA LEU A 136 -5.11 8.92 13.11
C LEU A 136 -3.63 8.51 13.19
N ILE A 137 -2.83 9.17 14.05
CA ILE A 137 -1.41 8.85 14.22
C ILE A 137 -1.22 7.44 14.76
N ILE A 138 -1.95 7.05 15.81
CA ILE A 138 -1.85 5.71 16.39
C ILE A 138 -2.22 4.65 15.34
N GLY A 139 -3.32 4.85 14.63
CA GLY A 139 -3.78 3.94 13.59
C GLY A 139 -2.75 3.75 12.49
N ILE A 140 -2.17 4.84 11.97
CA ILE A 140 -1.19 4.75 10.87
C ILE A 140 0.15 4.14 11.30
N VAL A 141 0.56 4.33 12.56
CA VAL A 141 1.75 3.66 13.10
C VAL A 141 1.53 2.14 13.19
N ILE A 142 0.34 1.70 13.58
CA ILE A 142 -0.04 0.28 13.57
C ILE A 142 0.01 -0.25 12.13
N VAL A 143 -0.56 0.48 11.17
CA VAL A 143 -0.52 0.12 9.73
C VAL A 143 0.93 -0.01 9.24
N GLN A 144 1.79 0.97 9.55
CA GLN A 144 3.21 0.93 9.16
C GLN A 144 3.91 -0.32 9.72
N PHE A 145 3.65 -0.68 10.97
CA PHE A 145 4.23 -1.88 11.57
C PHE A 145 3.87 -3.13 10.77
N PHE A 146 2.59 -3.34 10.49
CA PHE A 146 2.13 -4.50 9.71
C PHE A 146 2.58 -4.45 8.25
N CYS A 147 2.61 -3.27 7.61
CA CYS A 147 3.17 -3.11 6.26
C CYS A 147 4.63 -3.58 6.19
N ASN A 148 5.44 -3.23 7.19
CA ASN A 148 6.84 -3.68 7.24
C ASN A 148 6.96 -5.20 7.42
N LEU A 149 6.06 -5.82 8.20
CA LEU A 149 6.04 -7.28 8.35
C LEU A 149 5.69 -7.99 7.04
N VAL A 150 4.66 -7.51 6.34
CA VAL A 150 4.24 -8.08 5.04
C VAL A 150 5.28 -7.82 3.95
N ALA A 151 5.91 -6.65 3.95
CA ALA A 151 6.89 -6.26 2.95
C ALA A 151 8.16 -7.10 2.99
N LYS A 152 8.65 -7.46 4.19
CA LYS A 152 9.96 -8.09 4.36
C LYS A 152 10.11 -9.40 3.57
N PRO A 153 9.25 -10.40 3.71
CA PRO A 153 9.38 -11.64 2.95
C PRO A 153 9.24 -11.43 1.44
N SER A 154 8.33 -10.57 1.00
CA SER A 154 8.12 -10.27 -0.42
C SER A 154 9.31 -9.55 -1.05
N GLN A 155 9.91 -8.59 -0.34
CA GLN A 155 11.09 -7.87 -0.81
C GLN A 155 12.33 -8.80 -0.87
N VAL A 156 12.56 -9.61 0.16
CA VAL A 156 13.72 -10.51 0.21
C VAL A 156 13.65 -11.60 -0.87
N ALA A 157 12.45 -12.17 -1.07
CA ALA A 157 12.25 -13.24 -2.05
C ALA A 157 11.96 -12.73 -3.48
N GLY A 158 11.67 -11.43 -3.64
CA GLY A 158 11.29 -10.85 -4.93
C GLY A 158 9.91 -11.29 -5.45
N VAL A 159 9.05 -11.88 -4.59
CA VAL A 159 7.80 -12.52 -4.99
C VAL A 159 6.56 -11.81 -4.44
N PRO A 160 5.40 -11.91 -5.12
CA PRO A 160 4.18 -11.24 -4.70
C PRO A 160 3.48 -11.98 -3.54
N TYR A 161 2.46 -11.32 -2.96
CA TYR A 161 1.65 -11.85 -1.87
C TYR A 161 1.10 -13.28 -2.11
N PRO A 162 0.55 -13.65 -3.28
CA PRO A 162 0.05 -15.01 -3.49
C PRO A 162 1.12 -16.09 -3.32
N VAL A 163 2.38 -15.78 -3.62
CA VAL A 163 3.49 -16.72 -3.44
C VAL A 163 3.91 -16.81 -1.99
N ILE A 164 4.02 -15.68 -1.28
CA ILE A 164 4.34 -15.66 0.15
C ILE A 164 3.28 -16.40 0.96
N SER A 165 2.00 -16.25 0.63
CA SER A 165 0.90 -16.92 1.33
C SER A 165 0.97 -18.45 1.23
N ARG A 166 1.69 -19.02 0.24
CA ARG A 166 1.92 -20.47 0.15
C ARG A 166 2.67 -21.04 1.36
N ALA A 167 3.50 -20.22 2.02
CA ALA A 167 4.21 -20.65 3.23
C ALA A 167 3.27 -20.93 4.40
N SER A 168 2.14 -20.21 4.50
CA SER A 168 1.17 -20.35 5.59
C SER A 168 0.00 -21.28 5.23
N PHE A 169 -0.48 -21.21 3.99
CA PHE A 169 -1.70 -21.91 3.54
C PHE A 169 -1.42 -23.16 2.67
N GLY A 170 -0.14 -23.44 2.38
CA GLY A 170 0.24 -24.43 1.38
C GLY A 170 -0.04 -23.94 -0.05
N VAL A 171 0.44 -24.68 -1.03
CA VAL A 171 0.38 -24.30 -2.44
C VAL A 171 -1.04 -24.08 -2.94
N LEU A 172 -1.94 -25.05 -2.70
CA LEU A 172 -3.34 -24.97 -3.15
C LEU A 172 -4.17 -24.06 -2.26
N GLY A 173 -3.96 -24.11 -0.94
CA GLY A 173 -4.68 -23.27 0.04
C GLY A 173 -4.46 -21.79 -0.13
N ALA A 174 -3.29 -21.37 -0.64
CA ALA A 174 -2.97 -19.96 -0.92
C ALA A 174 -3.88 -19.32 -1.98
N ASN A 175 -4.57 -20.10 -2.81
CA ASN A 175 -5.55 -19.59 -3.77
C ASN A 175 -6.73 -18.91 -3.08
N ILE A 176 -7.14 -19.39 -1.89
CA ILE A 176 -8.28 -18.83 -1.14
C ILE A 176 -8.00 -17.35 -0.77
N PRO A 177 -6.95 -17.03 0.02
CA PRO A 177 -6.65 -15.62 0.35
C PRO A 177 -6.29 -14.79 -0.89
N ALA A 178 -5.69 -15.37 -1.92
CA ALA A 178 -5.39 -14.66 -3.16
C ALA A 178 -6.66 -14.23 -3.92
N ILE A 179 -7.66 -15.11 -4.03
CA ILE A 179 -8.95 -14.80 -4.66
C ILE A 179 -9.71 -13.77 -3.83
N ILE A 180 -9.82 -13.95 -2.51
CA ILE A 180 -10.51 -12.99 -1.62
C ILE A 180 -9.87 -11.61 -1.76
N ARG A 181 -8.54 -11.52 -1.70
CA ARG A 181 -7.81 -10.28 -1.92
C ARG A 181 -8.13 -9.66 -3.29
N GLY A 182 -8.14 -10.47 -4.35
CA GLY A 182 -8.46 -10.01 -5.70
C GLY A 182 -9.88 -9.41 -5.79
N LEU A 183 -10.87 -10.06 -5.19
CA LEU A 183 -12.25 -9.54 -5.14
C LEU A 183 -12.34 -8.23 -4.36
N ILE A 184 -11.67 -8.12 -3.22
CA ILE A 184 -11.60 -6.87 -2.43
C ILE A 184 -10.92 -5.77 -3.25
N ALA A 185 -9.84 -6.06 -3.97
CA ALA A 185 -9.16 -5.09 -4.81
C ALA A 185 -10.05 -4.59 -5.96
N VAL A 186 -10.83 -5.47 -6.58
CA VAL A 186 -11.82 -5.08 -7.63
C VAL A 186 -12.91 -4.18 -7.05
N ALA A 187 -13.43 -4.52 -5.85
CA ALA A 187 -14.42 -3.67 -5.18
C ALA A 187 -13.85 -2.28 -4.86
N TRP A 188 -12.65 -2.21 -4.27
CA TRP A 188 -11.96 -0.94 -4.01
C TRP A 188 -11.69 -0.13 -5.27
N TYR A 189 -11.24 -0.78 -6.35
CA TYR A 189 -11.06 -0.13 -7.65
C TYR A 189 -12.34 0.53 -8.14
N GLY A 190 -13.48 -0.17 -8.03
CA GLY A 190 -14.79 0.37 -8.38
C GLY A 190 -15.16 1.59 -7.54
N VAL A 191 -15.01 1.52 -6.20
CA VAL A 191 -15.30 2.63 -5.28
C VAL A 191 -14.43 3.85 -5.60
N GLN A 192 -13.12 3.68 -5.76
CA GLN A 192 -12.20 4.79 -6.04
C GLN A 192 -12.45 5.40 -7.42
N THR A 193 -12.76 4.59 -8.43
CA THR A 193 -13.13 5.10 -9.75
C THR A 193 -14.44 5.87 -9.72
N PHE A 194 -15.42 5.41 -8.93
CA PHE A 194 -16.68 6.12 -8.70
C PHE A 194 -16.44 7.49 -8.06
N LEU A 195 -15.65 7.56 -6.98
CA LEU A 195 -15.33 8.83 -6.31
C LEU A 195 -14.57 9.79 -7.25
N ALA A 196 -13.64 9.27 -8.04
CA ALA A 196 -12.97 10.08 -9.06
C ALA A 196 -13.93 10.55 -10.17
N ALA A 197 -14.91 9.72 -10.55
CA ALA A 197 -15.92 10.10 -11.53
C ALA A 197 -16.85 11.24 -11.02
N THR A 198 -17.20 11.26 -9.73
CA THR A 198 -17.95 12.37 -9.16
C THR A 198 -17.18 13.70 -9.24
N SER A 199 -15.87 13.66 -8.99
CA SER A 199 -14.99 14.82 -9.16
C SER A 199 -14.94 15.29 -10.61
N LEU A 200 -14.81 14.36 -11.56
CA LEU A 200 -14.81 14.68 -12.99
C LEU A 200 -16.16 15.24 -13.46
N ASN A 201 -17.29 14.79 -12.88
CA ASN A 201 -18.62 15.38 -13.14
C ASN A 201 -18.66 16.87 -12.81
N ILE A 202 -18.08 17.28 -11.67
CA ILE A 202 -18.04 18.69 -11.27
C ILE A 202 -17.27 19.51 -12.31
N VAL A 203 -16.13 19.01 -12.78
CA VAL A 203 -15.35 19.66 -13.84
C VAL A 203 -16.18 19.80 -15.10
N PHE A 204 -16.86 18.73 -15.55
CA PHE A 204 -17.71 18.80 -16.74
C PHE A 204 -18.89 19.77 -16.59
N MET A 205 -19.57 19.78 -15.45
CA MET A 205 -20.67 20.69 -15.21
C MET A 205 -20.22 22.16 -15.19
N LYS A 206 -19.03 22.45 -14.66
CA LYS A 206 -18.48 23.80 -14.62
C LYS A 206 -17.95 24.28 -15.99
N LEU A 207 -17.32 23.39 -16.75
CA LEU A 207 -16.84 23.71 -18.12
C LEU A 207 -17.96 23.75 -19.15
N PHE A 208 -18.94 22.86 -18.99
CA PHE A 208 -20.04 22.67 -19.94
C PHE A 208 -21.39 22.68 -19.20
N PRO A 209 -21.92 23.85 -18.84
CA PRO A 209 -23.19 23.97 -18.08
C PRO A 209 -24.38 23.25 -18.72
N GLY A 210 -24.36 23.04 -20.03
CA GLY A 210 -25.37 22.25 -20.76
C GLY A 210 -25.44 20.77 -20.35
N LEU A 211 -24.46 20.25 -19.63
CA LEU A 211 -24.45 18.87 -19.13
C LEU A 211 -25.13 18.72 -17.76
N ILE A 212 -25.45 19.81 -17.07
CA ILE A 212 -26.08 19.78 -15.73
C ILE A 212 -27.35 18.89 -15.68
N PRO A 213 -28.28 18.92 -16.65
CA PRO A 213 -29.47 18.06 -16.62
C PRO A 213 -29.14 16.56 -16.64
N TYR A 214 -28.00 16.17 -17.27
CA TYR A 214 -27.56 14.79 -17.36
C TYR A 214 -26.81 14.30 -16.11
N ALA A 215 -26.52 15.19 -15.18
CA ALA A 215 -25.96 14.87 -13.87
C ALA A 215 -27.03 14.45 -12.84
N ASP A 216 -28.31 14.76 -13.12
CA ASP A 216 -29.41 14.39 -12.22
C ASP A 216 -29.72 12.89 -12.31
N VAL A 217 -29.45 12.18 -11.20
CA VAL A 217 -29.71 10.75 -11.06
C VAL A 217 -31.20 10.42 -11.14
N ASN A 218 -32.08 11.34 -10.72
CA ASN A 218 -33.51 11.09 -10.70
C ASN A 218 -34.16 11.21 -12.09
N GLN A 219 -33.54 12.01 -12.98
CA GLN A 219 -34.05 12.19 -14.35
C GLN A 219 -33.39 11.26 -15.36
N HIS A 220 -32.07 11.07 -15.22
CA HIS A 220 -31.24 10.34 -16.16
C HIS A 220 -30.35 9.33 -15.44
N GLY A 221 -30.84 8.68 -14.36
CA GLY A 221 -30.06 7.73 -13.55
C GLY A 221 -30.41 6.27 -13.79
N PHE A 222 -29.41 5.41 -13.63
CA PHE A 222 -29.54 3.96 -13.59
C PHE A 222 -28.55 3.39 -12.56
N LEU A 223 -28.99 2.47 -11.70
CA LEU A 223 -28.16 1.85 -10.64
C LEU A 223 -27.35 2.85 -9.80
N GLY A 224 -27.92 4.04 -9.51
CA GLY A 224 -27.30 5.04 -8.65
C GLY A 224 -26.29 5.98 -9.33
N LEU A 225 -26.07 5.85 -10.64
CA LEU A 225 -25.24 6.75 -11.43
C LEU A 225 -26.10 7.51 -12.46
N SER A 226 -25.81 8.82 -12.64
CA SER A 226 -26.38 9.62 -13.72
C SER A 226 -25.71 9.29 -15.06
N LEU A 227 -26.31 9.74 -16.15
CA LEU A 227 -25.72 9.55 -17.48
C LEU A 227 -24.32 10.19 -17.59
N LEU A 228 -24.15 11.40 -17.03
CA LEU A 228 -22.85 12.07 -16.96
C LEU A 228 -21.88 11.27 -16.07
N GLY A 229 -22.38 10.67 -14.97
CA GLY A 229 -21.60 9.79 -14.11
C GLY A 229 -21.05 8.57 -14.82
N TYR A 230 -21.87 7.91 -15.66
CA TYR A 230 -21.41 6.80 -16.48
C TYR A 230 -20.33 7.21 -17.49
N LEU A 231 -20.51 8.37 -18.14
CA LEU A 231 -19.53 8.90 -19.08
C LEU A 231 -18.19 9.17 -18.39
N SER A 232 -18.21 9.85 -17.24
CA SER A 232 -17.02 10.16 -16.45
C SER A 232 -16.33 8.90 -15.94
N PHE A 233 -17.10 7.92 -15.46
CA PHE A 233 -16.58 6.63 -15.02
C PHE A 233 -15.91 5.89 -16.18
N ALA A 234 -16.54 5.84 -17.35
CA ALA A 234 -15.99 5.17 -18.53
C ALA A 234 -14.69 5.83 -19.01
N ILE A 235 -14.63 7.17 -19.04
CA ILE A 235 -13.43 7.92 -19.41
C ILE A 235 -12.27 7.56 -18.45
N LEU A 236 -12.52 7.63 -17.14
CA LEU A 236 -11.49 7.30 -16.14
C LEU A 236 -11.07 5.85 -16.23
N TRP A 237 -12.01 4.93 -16.43
CA TRP A 237 -11.70 3.51 -16.59
C TRP A 237 -10.78 3.27 -17.79
N VAL A 238 -11.05 3.90 -18.95
CA VAL A 238 -10.21 3.80 -20.14
C VAL A 238 -8.82 4.38 -19.91
N VAL A 239 -8.72 5.56 -19.25
CA VAL A 239 -7.43 6.19 -18.92
C VAL A 239 -6.61 5.29 -17.99
N GLN A 240 -7.22 4.75 -16.95
CA GLN A 240 -6.57 3.83 -16.01
C GLN A 240 -6.12 2.54 -16.72
N ALA A 241 -7.00 1.95 -17.56
CA ALA A 241 -6.65 0.76 -18.34
C ALA A 241 -5.44 1.02 -19.25
N ALA A 242 -5.35 2.19 -19.88
CA ALA A 242 -4.22 2.56 -20.73
C ALA A 242 -2.90 2.68 -19.94
N VAL A 243 -2.94 3.12 -18.68
CA VAL A 243 -1.76 3.15 -17.78
C VAL A 243 -1.34 1.74 -17.40
N PHE A 244 -2.30 0.90 -16.99
CA PHE A 244 -2.03 -0.47 -16.55
C PHE A 244 -1.52 -1.36 -17.68
N TRP A 245 -2.02 -1.17 -18.89
CA TRP A 245 -1.59 -1.94 -20.08
C TRP A 245 -0.09 -1.83 -20.37
N ARG A 246 0.54 -0.72 -19.92
CA ARG A 246 1.97 -0.47 -20.10
C ARG A 246 2.84 -1.08 -19.01
N GLY A 247 2.24 -1.80 -18.05
CA GLY A 247 2.94 -2.52 -17.00
C GLY A 247 3.43 -1.67 -15.84
N MET A 248 4.13 -2.31 -14.91
CA MET A 248 4.51 -1.74 -13.60
C MET A 248 5.41 -0.50 -13.70
N GLU A 249 6.27 -0.40 -14.71
CA GLU A 249 7.14 0.77 -14.90
C GLU A 249 6.33 2.03 -15.26
N SER A 250 5.24 1.89 -16.02
CA SER A 250 4.32 3.00 -16.30
C SER A 250 3.58 3.44 -15.04
N ILE A 251 3.12 2.49 -14.24
CA ILE A 251 2.47 2.74 -12.96
C ILE A 251 3.43 3.49 -12.03
N ARG A 252 4.69 3.04 -11.93
CA ARG A 252 5.71 3.69 -11.13
C ARG A 252 5.91 5.15 -11.52
N LYS A 253 6.11 5.45 -12.82
CA LYS A 253 6.29 6.82 -13.29
C LYS A 253 5.08 7.70 -13.03
N PHE A 254 3.89 7.14 -13.19
CA PHE A 254 2.64 7.84 -12.89
C PHE A 254 2.54 8.20 -11.41
N ILE A 255 2.80 7.25 -10.52
CA ILE A 255 2.79 7.45 -9.07
C ILE A 255 3.86 8.46 -8.63
N ASP A 256 5.08 8.36 -9.17
CA ASP A 256 6.19 9.26 -8.87
C ASP A 256 5.87 10.73 -9.19
N PHE A 257 4.99 10.97 -10.16
CA PHE A 257 4.52 12.31 -10.53
C PHE A 257 3.26 12.71 -9.76
N CYS A 258 2.23 11.86 -9.75
CA CYS A 258 0.92 12.20 -9.20
C CYS A 258 0.94 12.39 -7.68
N GLY A 259 1.76 11.63 -6.94
CA GLY A 259 1.89 11.80 -5.50
C GLY A 259 2.22 13.24 -5.10
N PRO A 260 3.34 13.81 -5.55
CA PRO A 260 3.68 15.22 -5.27
C PRO A 260 2.67 16.22 -5.86
N ALA A 261 2.12 15.95 -7.06
CA ALA A 261 1.19 16.85 -7.72
C ALA A 261 -0.08 17.07 -6.88
N VAL A 262 -0.65 16.00 -6.30
CA VAL A 262 -1.82 16.10 -5.42
C VAL A 262 -1.54 16.96 -4.19
N TYR A 263 -0.32 16.85 -3.61
CA TYR A 263 0.08 17.70 -2.48
C TYR A 263 0.06 19.19 -2.85
N VAL A 264 0.61 19.54 -4.01
CA VAL A 264 0.61 20.94 -4.47
C VAL A 264 -0.82 21.47 -4.57
N VAL A 265 -1.73 20.70 -5.19
CA VAL A 265 -3.14 21.08 -5.32
C VAL A 265 -3.80 21.25 -3.96
N MET A 266 -3.59 20.32 -3.04
CA MET A 266 -4.19 20.37 -1.71
C MET A 266 -3.62 21.50 -0.83
N ILE A 267 -2.34 21.81 -0.93
CA ILE A 267 -1.75 22.97 -0.24
C ILE A 267 -2.33 24.27 -0.79
N VAL A 268 -2.51 24.37 -2.10
CA VAL A 268 -3.14 25.55 -2.73
C VAL A 268 -4.58 25.70 -2.27
N LEU A 269 -5.36 24.62 -2.29
CA LEU A 269 -6.74 24.61 -1.80
C LEU A 269 -6.83 25.01 -0.32
N CYS A 270 -6.00 24.40 0.53
CA CYS A 270 -5.95 24.72 1.95
C CYS A 270 -5.59 26.20 2.17
N GLY A 271 -4.54 26.70 1.49
CA GLY A 271 -4.13 28.11 1.56
C GLY A 271 -5.23 29.07 1.10
N TYR A 272 -5.91 28.74 0.00
CA TYR A 272 -7.04 29.52 -0.48
C TYR A 272 -8.17 29.58 0.55
N MET A 273 -8.54 28.45 1.13
CA MET A 273 -9.61 28.37 2.16
C MET A 273 -9.23 29.14 3.42
N LEU A 274 -7.98 29.02 3.89
CA LEU A 274 -7.48 29.76 5.06
C LEU A 274 -7.52 31.28 4.85
N VAL A 275 -7.11 31.76 3.67
CA VAL A 275 -7.17 33.19 3.33
C VAL A 275 -8.63 33.67 3.28
N ARG A 276 -9.55 32.87 2.70
CA ARG A 276 -10.98 33.21 2.64
C ARG A 276 -11.65 33.20 4.03
N ALA A 277 -11.11 32.43 4.97
CA ALA A 277 -11.55 32.35 6.36
C ALA A 277 -10.89 33.43 7.25
N ASP A 278 -10.09 34.35 6.70
CA ASP A 278 -9.26 35.30 7.47
C ASP A 278 -8.41 34.62 8.55
N PHE A 279 -8.00 33.37 8.32
CA PHE A 279 -7.31 32.48 9.27
C PHE A 279 -8.11 32.22 10.55
N ASP A 280 -9.41 32.48 10.55
CA ASP A 280 -10.32 32.09 11.65
C ASP A 280 -10.69 30.61 11.47
N VAL A 281 -9.96 29.75 12.16
CA VAL A 281 -10.14 28.31 12.12
C VAL A 281 -10.44 27.77 13.51
N SER A 282 -11.59 27.14 13.69
CA SER A 282 -11.90 26.41 14.89
C SER A 282 -11.42 24.97 14.80
N LEU A 283 -10.57 24.55 15.73
CA LEU A 283 -10.15 23.15 15.86
C LEU A 283 -11.16 22.30 16.65
N THR A 284 -12.24 22.90 17.14
CA THR A 284 -13.32 22.19 17.82
C THR A 284 -14.49 22.04 16.85
N LEU A 285 -14.50 20.92 16.12
CA LEU A 285 -15.47 20.62 15.06
C LEU A 285 -16.64 19.74 15.53
N SER A 286 -16.75 19.45 16.81
CA SER A 286 -17.79 18.61 17.38
C SER A 286 -18.46 19.31 18.54
N ASP A 287 -19.79 19.38 18.52
CA ASP A 287 -20.63 19.89 19.62
C ASP A 287 -20.94 18.81 20.67
N VAL A 288 -20.46 17.58 20.46
CA VAL A 288 -20.74 16.44 21.35
C VAL A 288 -19.56 16.26 22.30
N GLU A 289 -19.81 16.48 23.58
CA GLU A 289 -18.84 16.17 24.64
C GLU A 289 -19.01 14.73 25.12
N LEU A 290 -18.15 13.85 24.62
CA LEU A 290 -18.02 12.50 25.15
C LEU A 290 -17.19 12.51 26.44
N SER A 291 -17.53 11.68 27.40
CA SER A 291 -16.82 11.58 28.67
C SER A 291 -16.45 10.14 29.05
N GLY A 292 -15.36 9.99 29.79
CA GLY A 292 -14.94 8.71 30.37
C GLY A 292 -14.74 7.59 29.35
N TRP A 293 -15.41 6.46 29.57
CA TRP A 293 -15.26 5.26 28.73
C TRP A 293 -15.85 5.40 27.34
N GLU A 294 -16.85 6.25 27.13
CA GLU A 294 -17.41 6.52 25.81
C GLU A 294 -16.37 7.17 24.89
N GLN A 295 -15.62 8.13 25.41
CA GLN A 295 -14.53 8.78 24.71
C GLN A 295 -13.43 7.78 24.32
N VAL A 296 -13.03 6.91 25.25
CA VAL A 296 -12.04 5.86 24.97
C VAL A 296 -12.56 4.90 23.89
N GLY A 297 -13.83 4.49 23.98
CA GLY A 297 -14.48 3.65 23.00
C GLY A 297 -14.50 4.29 21.59
N ALA A 298 -14.84 5.57 21.50
CA ALA A 298 -14.84 6.34 20.25
C ALA A 298 -13.43 6.46 19.65
N MET A 299 -12.40 6.71 20.47
CA MET A 299 -11.00 6.75 20.01
C MET A 299 -10.52 5.39 19.51
N LEU A 300 -10.84 4.29 20.22
CA LEU A 300 -10.52 2.95 19.74
C LEU A 300 -11.24 2.62 18.42
N GLY A 301 -12.50 3.05 18.30
CA GLY A 301 -13.28 2.95 17.05
C GLY A 301 -12.60 3.72 15.91
N ALA A 302 -12.15 4.95 16.17
CA ALA A 302 -11.42 5.77 15.20
C ALA A 302 -10.11 5.11 14.76
N ILE A 303 -9.32 4.58 15.69
CA ILE A 303 -8.08 3.83 15.39
C ILE A 303 -8.40 2.59 14.53
N ALA A 304 -9.45 1.85 14.90
CA ALA A 304 -9.87 0.66 14.15
C ALA A 304 -10.32 1.01 12.73
N LEU A 305 -11.01 2.14 12.53
CA LEU A 305 -11.41 2.63 11.20
C LEU A 305 -10.19 2.96 10.33
N VAL A 306 -9.16 3.63 10.87
CA VAL A 306 -7.91 3.90 10.14
C VAL A 306 -7.22 2.61 9.74
N VAL A 307 -7.04 1.67 10.66
CA VAL A 307 -6.41 0.37 10.37
C VAL A 307 -7.23 -0.41 9.34
N SER A 308 -8.56 -0.39 9.45
CA SER A 308 -9.47 -1.05 8.52
C SER A 308 -9.38 -0.45 7.11
N TYR A 309 -9.32 0.88 6.99
CA TYR A 309 -9.19 1.57 5.71
C TYR A 309 -7.90 1.14 4.98
N PHE A 310 -6.79 1.07 5.69
CA PHE A 310 -5.50 0.65 5.13
C PHE A 310 -5.30 -0.87 5.07
N SER A 311 -6.26 -1.69 5.51
CA SER A 311 -6.10 -3.15 5.54
C SER A 311 -5.88 -3.75 4.16
N GLY A 312 -6.56 -3.24 3.14
CA GLY A 312 -6.39 -3.64 1.74
C GLY A 312 -4.98 -3.35 1.21
N PRO A 313 -4.55 -2.08 1.17
CA PRO A 313 -3.18 -1.71 0.77
C PRO A 313 -2.11 -2.40 1.61
N MET A 314 -2.29 -2.54 2.91
CA MET A 314 -1.38 -3.23 3.82
C MET A 314 -1.17 -4.70 3.44
N LEU A 315 -2.25 -5.43 3.17
CA LEU A 315 -2.20 -6.83 2.76
C LEU A 315 -1.54 -6.99 1.38
N ASN A 316 -1.82 -6.07 0.45
CA ASN A 316 -1.28 -6.06 -0.90
C ASN A 316 0.15 -5.50 -1.00
N PHE A 317 0.66 -4.89 0.06
CA PHE A 317 1.91 -4.15 0.01
C PHE A 317 3.11 -5.01 -0.41
N GLY A 318 3.07 -6.32 -0.18
CA GLY A 318 4.07 -7.25 -0.68
C GLY A 318 4.25 -7.22 -2.20
N ASP A 319 3.17 -6.95 -2.96
CA ASP A 319 3.20 -6.87 -4.42
C ASP A 319 4.01 -5.67 -4.94
N PHE A 320 4.09 -4.60 -4.16
CA PHE A 320 4.88 -3.41 -4.45
C PHE A 320 6.26 -3.48 -3.79
N ALA A 321 6.34 -3.94 -2.55
CA ALA A 321 7.58 -4.06 -1.80
C ALA A 321 8.61 -4.97 -2.48
N ARG A 322 8.16 -5.97 -3.25
CA ARG A 322 9.04 -6.86 -4.00
C ARG A 322 9.94 -6.15 -5.01
N TYR A 323 9.54 -4.94 -5.46
CA TYR A 323 10.35 -4.11 -6.37
C TYR A 323 11.42 -3.29 -5.65
N GLY A 324 11.40 -3.23 -4.32
CA GLY A 324 12.33 -2.44 -3.51
C GLY A 324 13.76 -2.94 -3.59
N LYS A 325 14.74 -2.06 -3.86
CA LYS A 325 16.18 -2.40 -3.95
C LYS A 325 16.73 -3.06 -2.69
N SER A 326 16.19 -2.69 -1.53
CA SER A 326 16.54 -3.27 -0.24
C SER A 326 15.40 -3.08 0.75
N PHE A 327 15.33 -3.93 1.77
CA PHE A 327 14.33 -3.78 2.83
C PHE A 327 14.50 -2.47 3.61
N GLU A 328 15.72 -1.96 3.71
CA GLU A 328 15.98 -0.65 4.35
C GLU A 328 15.34 0.51 3.54
N ASN A 329 15.42 0.47 2.21
CA ASN A 329 14.73 1.44 1.35
C ASN A 329 13.20 1.35 1.52
N VAL A 330 12.66 0.14 1.61
CA VAL A 330 11.21 -0.07 1.84
C VAL A 330 10.80 0.47 3.21
N LYS A 331 11.54 0.17 4.28
CA LYS A 331 11.27 0.71 5.62
C LYS A 331 11.30 2.24 5.67
N LYS A 332 12.31 2.85 5.05
CA LYS A 332 12.43 4.31 4.97
C LYS A 332 11.29 4.91 4.17
N GLY A 333 10.93 4.31 3.04
CA GLY A 333 9.81 4.72 2.21
C GLY A 333 8.48 4.62 2.96
N ASN A 334 8.25 3.53 3.71
CA ASN A 334 7.07 3.38 4.56
C ASN A 334 7.03 4.39 5.70
N PHE A 335 8.16 4.69 6.34
CA PHE A 335 8.19 5.68 7.42
C PHE A 335 7.81 7.08 6.92
N TRP A 336 8.40 7.52 5.82
CA TRP A 336 8.07 8.82 5.24
C TRP A 336 6.68 8.85 4.59
N GLY A 337 6.27 7.73 3.97
CA GLY A 337 5.02 7.62 3.22
C GLY A 337 3.78 7.33 4.07
N LEU A 338 3.90 6.65 5.20
CA LEU A 338 2.78 6.37 6.10
C LEU A 338 2.72 7.38 7.24
N PRO A 339 3.45 7.28 8.38
CA PRO A 339 3.20 8.17 9.49
C PRO A 339 3.52 9.64 9.18
N VAL A 340 4.64 9.96 8.56
CA VAL A 340 5.01 11.37 8.30
C VAL A 340 4.08 12.00 7.28
N ASN A 341 3.85 11.33 6.16
CA ASN A 341 2.94 11.79 5.10
C ASN A 341 1.49 11.91 5.64
N PHE A 342 1.03 10.93 6.44
CA PHE A 342 -0.32 10.92 6.98
C PHE A 342 -0.56 12.05 8.00
N VAL A 343 0.45 12.43 8.78
CA VAL A 343 0.38 13.61 9.67
C VAL A 343 0.18 14.88 8.85
N LEU A 344 0.97 15.06 7.78
CA LEU A 344 0.81 16.23 6.88
C LEU A 344 -0.54 16.23 6.17
N PHE A 345 -0.98 15.07 5.68
CA PHE A 345 -2.30 14.89 5.10
C PHE A 345 -3.40 15.26 6.09
N SER A 346 -3.35 14.71 7.31
CA SER A 346 -4.35 14.97 8.35
C SER A 346 -4.41 16.45 8.72
N LEU A 347 -3.27 17.12 8.77
CA LEU A 347 -3.20 18.56 9.02
C LEU A 347 -3.91 19.34 7.91
N LEU A 348 -3.64 19.03 6.64
CA LEU A 348 -4.32 19.66 5.50
C LEU A 348 -5.83 19.43 5.54
N VAL A 349 -6.27 18.20 5.86
CA VAL A 349 -7.70 17.87 5.99
C VAL A 349 -8.35 18.72 7.07
N VAL A 350 -7.78 18.72 8.28
CA VAL A 350 -8.34 19.45 9.43
C VAL A 350 -8.40 20.94 9.16
N LEU A 351 -7.32 21.53 8.65
CA LEU A 351 -7.28 22.97 8.35
C LEU A 351 -8.26 23.36 7.24
N THR A 352 -8.33 22.57 6.17
CA THR A 352 -9.28 22.84 5.07
C THR A 352 -10.72 22.73 5.56
N ALA A 353 -11.07 21.66 6.28
CA ALA A 353 -12.40 21.44 6.82
C ALA A 353 -12.80 22.54 7.83
N SER A 354 -11.89 22.90 8.74
CA SER A 354 -12.12 23.98 9.71
C SER A 354 -12.40 25.33 9.05
N ALA A 355 -11.70 25.63 7.95
CA ALA A 355 -11.89 26.85 7.19
C ALA A 355 -13.23 26.90 6.43
N THR A 356 -13.93 25.76 6.24
CA THR A 356 -15.23 25.78 5.56
C THR A 356 -16.34 26.40 6.40
N VAL A 357 -16.25 26.29 7.73
CA VAL A 357 -17.26 26.83 8.66
C VAL A 357 -17.39 28.36 8.54
N PRO A 358 -16.33 29.17 8.68
CA PRO A 358 -16.44 30.61 8.52
C PRO A 358 -16.74 31.04 7.08
N VAL A 359 -16.34 30.25 6.07
CA VAL A 359 -16.53 30.62 4.66
C VAL A 359 -17.92 30.27 4.12
N PHE A 360 -18.45 29.10 4.49
CA PHE A 360 -19.72 28.58 3.94
C PHE A 360 -20.82 28.42 4.99
N GLY A 361 -20.52 28.62 6.28
CA GLY A 361 -21.49 28.44 7.37
C GLY A 361 -21.74 26.98 7.76
N GLU A 362 -21.02 26.03 7.18
CA GLU A 362 -21.17 24.60 7.47
C GLU A 362 -19.83 23.87 7.39
N LEU A 363 -19.71 22.76 8.12
CA LEU A 363 -18.55 21.90 8.08
C LEU A 363 -18.56 21.00 6.84
N ILE A 364 -17.60 21.20 5.93
CA ILE A 364 -17.42 20.36 4.74
C ILE A 364 -16.09 19.64 4.89
N THR A 365 -16.14 18.33 5.03
CA THR A 365 -14.94 17.47 5.21
C THR A 365 -14.42 16.89 3.88
N ASP A 366 -15.26 16.90 2.84
CA ASP A 366 -14.91 16.42 1.51
C ASP A 366 -14.36 17.57 0.65
N PRO A 367 -13.07 17.48 0.18
CA PRO A 367 -12.48 18.52 -0.66
C PRO A 367 -13.20 18.68 -2.01
N VAL A 368 -13.83 17.63 -2.53
CA VAL A 368 -14.60 17.66 -3.78
C VAL A 368 -15.84 18.56 -3.61
N HIS A 369 -16.57 18.40 -2.50
CA HIS A 369 -17.71 19.25 -2.14
C HIS A 369 -17.27 20.70 -1.85
N THR A 370 -16.09 20.87 -1.23
CA THR A 370 -15.52 22.20 -0.99
C THR A 370 -15.28 22.93 -2.32
N VAL A 371 -14.68 22.26 -3.30
CA VAL A 371 -14.41 22.79 -4.64
C VAL A 371 -15.72 23.07 -5.40
N GLU A 372 -16.75 22.23 -5.23
CA GLU A 372 -18.07 22.45 -5.84
C GLU A 372 -18.70 23.78 -5.41
N LYS A 373 -18.54 24.17 -4.14
CA LYS A 373 -19.06 25.43 -3.58
C LYS A 373 -18.22 26.68 -3.89
N ILE A 374 -16.99 26.50 -4.36
CA ILE A 374 -16.12 27.59 -4.81
C ILE A 374 -16.58 28.06 -6.22
N ASP A 375 -16.37 29.36 -6.51
CA ASP A 375 -16.67 29.94 -7.81
C ASP A 375 -16.00 29.19 -8.97
N THR A 376 -16.69 29.17 -10.12
CA THR A 376 -16.36 28.34 -11.29
C THR A 376 -14.90 28.41 -11.75
N TYR A 377 -14.30 29.62 -11.77
CA TYR A 377 -12.93 29.81 -12.26
C TYR A 377 -11.87 29.24 -11.32
N THR A 378 -12.08 29.33 -10.02
CA THR A 378 -11.16 28.82 -8.99
C THR A 378 -11.24 27.30 -8.83
N ALA A 379 -12.38 26.72 -9.14
CA ALA A 379 -12.62 25.29 -8.98
C ALA A 379 -12.07 24.42 -10.12
N VAL A 380 -11.73 25.04 -11.25
CA VAL A 380 -11.17 24.33 -12.43
C VAL A 380 -9.64 24.22 -12.34
N LEU A 381 -8.99 25.10 -11.56
CA LEU A 381 -7.56 25.04 -11.27
C LEU A 381 -7.25 23.94 -10.26
#